data_b794ed012f862e222a2089cc48c19cc4
#
_entry.id   b794ed012f862e222a2089cc48c19cc4
#
_cell.length_a   1.000
_cell.length_b   1.000
_cell.length_c   1.000
_cell.angle_alpha   90.00
_cell.angle_beta   90.00
_cell.angle_gamma   90.00
#
_symmetry.space_group_name_H-M   'P 1'
#
loop_
_entity.id
_entity.type
_entity.pdbx_description
1 polymer ?
#
loop_
_entity_poly.entity_id
_entity_poly.type
_entity_poly.pdbx_seq_one_letter_code
_entity_poly.pdbx_strand_id
1 'polypeptide(L)'
;MPVFLNSSHSNFKKDFEMLLSSKREDSIDVDISVREIIGLVKEQGDQALIDYTKKFDRIELTPEKLRFTESELAEQILKVPEKERSALKLAAARIEDYHKRQIPNNAFWTDESGVELGWRWSPITAAGLYVPGGLASYPSSVLMNAIPAKVAGVSRLAITVPTPDDKINPLVLLAAQLSGVDEIYRVGGAQAIAALAYGTETIKPVDKITGPGNAFVAAAKRQVFGKVGIDMIAGPSEILVLADGTSRPDWIALDLLSQAEHDENAQSILITDSDDVVKSVRKKIEVNLKNLSRSEIARKSWNDNGAIIKVPDFDVAIELSNRIAPEHLELCVSDPEKLAKRITNAGAIFLGHWTPEAVGDYVTGPNHVLPTARSARFSSGLSVMDFLKRTTLAKLSRDALLKIGPSAVTLANSEGLECHGLSISERMQSNSD
;
A
#
# COMPACT_ATOMS: atom_id res chain seq x y z
N MET A 1 1.61 -25.35 -14.60
CA MET A 1 1.20 -24.68 -15.88
C MET A 1 0.10 -23.70 -15.55
N PRO A 2 0.07 -22.52 -16.17
CA PRO A 2 -0.96 -21.52 -15.90
C PRO A 2 -2.37 -22.09 -16.10
N VAL A 3 -3.32 -21.57 -15.35
CA VAL A 3 -4.73 -21.99 -15.44
C VAL A 3 -5.33 -21.40 -16.72
N PHE A 4 -6.06 -22.23 -17.48
CA PHE A 4 -6.80 -21.78 -18.65
C PHE A 4 -8.30 -21.98 -18.41
N LEU A 5 -9.06 -20.88 -18.39
CA LEU A 5 -10.50 -20.87 -18.18
C LEU A 5 -11.24 -20.35 -19.42
N ASN A 6 -12.43 -20.88 -19.67
CA ASN A 6 -13.36 -20.33 -20.64
C ASN A 6 -14.72 -20.15 -19.97
N SER A 7 -15.20 -18.91 -19.95
CA SER A 7 -16.45 -18.56 -19.25
C SER A 7 -17.70 -19.22 -19.79
N SER A 8 -17.63 -19.77 -21.02
CA SER A 8 -18.71 -20.54 -21.64
C SER A 8 -18.79 -22.00 -21.20
N HIS A 9 -17.78 -22.51 -20.46
CA HIS A 9 -17.78 -23.89 -19.99
C HIS A 9 -18.61 -24.07 -18.73
N SER A 10 -19.27 -25.23 -18.59
CA SER A 10 -20.14 -25.54 -17.46
C SER A 10 -19.45 -25.51 -16.08
N ASN A 11 -18.15 -25.82 -16.03
CA ASN A 11 -17.38 -25.83 -14.78
C ASN A 11 -16.75 -24.48 -14.44
N PHE A 12 -16.88 -23.47 -15.32
CA PHE A 12 -16.20 -22.18 -15.17
C PHE A 12 -16.40 -21.55 -13.80
N LYS A 13 -17.62 -21.52 -13.29
CA LYS A 13 -17.93 -20.91 -11.98
C LYS A 13 -17.11 -21.54 -10.86
N LYS A 14 -17.01 -22.86 -10.82
CA LYS A 14 -16.25 -23.59 -9.80
C LYS A 14 -14.76 -23.30 -9.93
N ASP A 15 -14.22 -23.38 -11.14
CA ASP A 15 -12.79 -23.20 -11.38
C ASP A 15 -12.36 -21.74 -11.14
N PHE A 16 -13.22 -20.77 -11.44
CA PHE A 16 -13.00 -19.37 -11.13
C PHE A 16 -13.02 -19.08 -9.62
N GLU A 17 -13.93 -19.69 -8.84
CA GLU A 17 -13.91 -19.58 -7.37
C GLU A 17 -12.63 -20.18 -6.78
N MET A 18 -12.12 -21.27 -7.33
CA MET A 18 -10.83 -21.84 -6.93
C MET A 18 -9.69 -20.86 -7.21
N LEU A 19 -9.66 -20.20 -8.38
CA LEU A 19 -8.67 -19.17 -8.71
C LEU A 19 -8.74 -18.01 -7.71
N LEU A 20 -9.93 -17.59 -7.30
CA LEU A 20 -10.12 -16.48 -6.34
C LEU A 20 -9.69 -16.85 -4.91
N SER A 21 -9.78 -18.13 -4.53
CA SER A 21 -9.51 -18.59 -3.16
C SER A 21 -8.05 -18.99 -2.92
N SER A 22 -7.27 -19.25 -3.96
CA SER A 22 -5.95 -19.89 -3.90
C SER A 22 -4.85 -19.12 -3.13
N LYS A 23 -5.10 -17.88 -2.66
CA LYS A 23 -4.06 -16.98 -2.15
C LYS A 23 -4.23 -16.46 -0.72
N ARG A 24 -5.00 -17.13 0.16
CA ARG A 24 -5.47 -16.47 1.39
C ARG A 24 -5.09 -17.13 2.71
N GLU A 25 -4.28 -18.17 2.70
CA GLU A 25 -3.93 -18.84 3.96
C GLU A 25 -2.71 -18.18 4.59
N ASP A 26 -2.93 -17.46 5.68
CA ASP A 26 -1.90 -17.02 6.62
C ASP A 26 -1.33 -18.25 7.34
N SER A 27 -0.02 -18.38 7.41
CA SER A 27 0.62 -19.46 8.16
C SER A 27 0.53 -19.18 9.65
N ILE A 28 -0.12 -20.07 10.40
CA ILE A 28 -0.21 -20.01 11.89
C ILE A 28 1.18 -19.96 12.52
N ASP A 29 2.15 -20.66 11.95
CA ASP A 29 3.54 -20.71 12.46
C ASP A 29 4.23 -19.34 12.35
N VAL A 30 3.93 -18.57 11.30
CA VAL A 30 4.45 -17.21 11.14
C VAL A 30 3.89 -16.28 12.23
N ASP A 31 2.61 -16.39 12.56
CA ASP A 31 1.98 -15.55 13.59
C ASP A 31 2.55 -15.82 14.99
N ILE A 32 2.84 -17.06 15.32
CA ILE A 32 3.48 -17.44 16.59
C ILE A 32 4.89 -16.86 16.67
N SER A 33 5.70 -17.08 15.64
CA SER A 33 7.08 -16.57 15.58
C SER A 33 7.14 -15.05 15.67
N VAL A 34 6.22 -14.36 14.98
CA VAL A 34 6.14 -12.89 15.01
C VAL A 34 5.73 -12.37 16.39
N ARG A 35 4.82 -13.07 17.08
CA ARG A 35 4.44 -12.70 18.46
C ARG A 35 5.62 -12.77 19.41
N GLU A 36 6.46 -13.79 19.30
CA GLU A 36 7.67 -13.94 20.06
C GLU A 36 8.66 -12.80 19.78
N ILE A 37 8.88 -12.48 18.49
CA ILE A 37 9.76 -11.38 18.08
C ILE A 37 9.27 -10.04 18.68
N ILE A 38 7.98 -9.74 18.55
CA ILE A 38 7.40 -8.53 19.14
C ILE A 38 7.58 -8.49 20.66
N GLY A 39 7.38 -9.63 21.34
CA GLY A 39 7.59 -9.76 22.77
C GLY A 39 9.03 -9.42 23.18
N LEU A 40 10.01 -10.00 22.50
CA LEU A 40 11.43 -9.76 22.78
C LEU A 40 11.84 -8.31 22.50
N VAL A 41 11.37 -7.68 21.43
CA VAL A 41 11.67 -6.26 21.17
C VAL A 41 11.08 -5.36 22.27
N LYS A 42 9.91 -5.67 22.79
CA LYS A 42 9.29 -4.90 23.90
C LYS A 42 10.06 -5.06 25.21
N GLU A 43 10.67 -6.22 25.45
CA GLU A 43 11.38 -6.55 26.68
C GLU A 43 12.84 -6.08 26.66
N GLN A 44 13.53 -6.24 25.52
CA GLN A 44 14.98 -6.08 25.40
C GLN A 44 15.41 -4.89 24.54
N GLY A 45 14.46 -4.16 23.93
CA GLY A 45 14.74 -2.95 23.16
C GLY A 45 15.76 -3.15 22.04
N ASP A 46 16.77 -2.29 22.01
CA ASP A 46 17.85 -2.31 21.00
C ASP A 46 18.61 -3.63 20.95
N GLN A 47 18.76 -4.32 22.11
CA GLN A 47 19.48 -5.60 22.12
C GLN A 47 18.77 -6.66 21.26
N ALA A 48 17.44 -6.74 21.33
CA ALA A 48 16.68 -7.65 20.47
C ALA A 48 16.85 -7.31 18.98
N LEU A 49 16.89 -6.01 18.63
CA LEU A 49 17.14 -5.58 17.24
C LEU A 49 18.52 -6.04 16.76
N ILE A 50 19.56 -5.86 17.57
CA ILE A 50 20.93 -6.26 17.27
C ILE A 50 21.02 -7.76 17.06
N ASP A 51 20.45 -8.55 17.97
CA ASP A 51 20.48 -10.01 17.91
C ASP A 51 19.75 -10.55 16.66
N TYR A 52 18.58 -10.01 16.34
CA TYR A 52 17.86 -10.40 15.13
C TYR A 52 18.55 -9.93 13.85
N THR A 53 19.16 -8.74 13.84
CA THR A 53 19.95 -8.24 12.71
C THR A 53 21.18 -9.11 12.49
N LYS A 54 21.88 -9.51 13.54
CA LYS A 54 22.99 -10.48 13.45
C LYS A 54 22.51 -11.82 12.87
N LYS A 55 21.37 -12.32 13.32
CA LYS A 55 20.82 -13.60 12.89
C LYS A 55 20.37 -13.61 11.44
N PHE A 56 19.67 -12.57 10.99
CA PHE A 56 19.01 -12.54 9.67
C PHE A 56 19.82 -11.80 8.61
N ASP A 57 20.45 -10.68 8.99
CA ASP A 57 21.23 -9.86 8.06
C ASP A 57 22.73 -10.14 8.11
N ARG A 58 23.19 -10.98 9.05
CA ARG A 58 24.61 -11.40 9.22
C ARG A 58 25.56 -10.24 9.46
N ILE A 59 25.10 -9.20 10.13
CA ILE A 59 25.86 -8.00 10.49
C ILE A 59 25.85 -7.81 12.00
N GLU A 60 27.00 -7.50 12.58
CA GLU A 60 27.15 -7.14 14.00
C GLU A 60 27.04 -5.63 14.15
N LEU A 61 25.95 -5.18 14.77
CA LEU A 61 25.69 -3.78 15.07
C LEU A 61 25.90 -3.47 16.54
N THR A 62 26.17 -2.21 16.83
CA THR A 62 26.03 -1.62 18.17
C THR A 62 24.82 -0.67 18.16
N PRO A 63 24.30 -0.24 19.32
CA PRO A 63 23.19 0.73 19.34
C PRO A 63 23.46 1.96 18.49
N GLU A 64 24.67 2.50 18.51
CA GLU A 64 25.07 3.69 17.73
C GLU A 64 25.05 3.45 16.21
N LYS A 65 25.23 2.20 15.79
CA LYS A 65 25.23 1.78 14.37
C LYS A 65 23.85 1.39 13.85
N LEU A 66 22.85 1.30 14.70
CA LEU A 66 21.47 1.04 14.26
C LEU A 66 20.97 2.14 13.31
N ARG A 67 21.34 3.40 13.55
CA ARG A 67 20.99 4.54 12.71
C ARG A 67 22.14 4.90 11.79
N PHE A 68 21.85 5.21 10.52
CA PHE A 68 22.81 5.84 9.61
C PHE A 68 23.14 7.24 10.07
N THR A 69 24.44 7.57 10.07
CA THR A 69 24.92 8.95 10.29
C THR A 69 24.80 9.78 9.03
N GLU A 70 24.74 11.11 9.15
CA GLU A 70 24.73 12.03 8.00
C GLU A 70 25.97 11.87 7.12
N SER A 71 27.13 11.59 7.72
CA SER A 71 28.37 11.34 7.00
C SER A 71 28.32 10.08 6.15
N GLU A 72 27.82 8.97 6.70
CA GLU A 72 27.63 7.72 5.96
C GLU A 72 26.66 7.90 4.80
N LEU A 73 25.54 8.61 5.04
CA LEU A 73 24.56 8.93 3.99
C LEU A 73 25.21 9.71 2.84
N ALA A 74 25.94 10.78 3.16
CA ALA A 74 26.60 11.62 2.16
C ALA A 74 27.61 10.82 1.32
N GLU A 75 28.43 9.99 1.99
CA GLU A 75 29.41 9.13 1.29
C GLU A 75 28.75 8.15 0.32
N GLN A 76 27.70 7.47 0.76
CA GLN A 76 27.01 6.49 -0.09
C GLN A 76 26.28 7.16 -1.26
N ILE A 77 25.60 8.28 -1.01
CA ILE A 77 24.88 9.01 -2.05
C ILE A 77 25.80 9.52 -3.16
N LEU A 78 27.05 9.87 -2.85
CA LEU A 78 28.03 10.26 -3.87
C LEU A 78 28.33 9.15 -4.88
N LYS A 79 28.12 7.88 -4.52
CA LYS A 79 28.37 6.72 -5.41
C LYS A 79 27.25 6.53 -6.46
N VAL A 80 26.13 7.25 -6.36
CA VAL A 80 25.01 7.13 -7.31
C VAL A 80 25.36 7.79 -8.64
N PRO A 81 25.31 7.05 -9.76
CA PRO A 81 25.55 7.60 -11.09
C PRO A 81 24.54 8.70 -11.45
N GLU A 82 24.98 9.71 -12.22
CA GLU A 82 24.13 10.87 -12.56
C GLU A 82 22.85 10.49 -13.33
N LYS A 83 22.92 9.48 -14.19
CA LYS A 83 21.75 8.98 -14.93
C LYS A 83 20.64 8.50 -13.98
N GLU A 84 21.03 7.71 -12.97
CA GLU A 84 20.09 7.16 -11.97
C GLU A 84 19.60 8.25 -11.03
N ARG A 85 20.48 9.18 -10.64
CA ARG A 85 20.12 10.35 -9.84
C ARG A 85 19.07 11.22 -10.54
N SER A 86 19.24 11.48 -11.83
CA SER A 86 18.31 12.27 -12.64
C SER A 86 16.95 11.58 -12.80
N ALA A 87 16.95 10.24 -13.01
CA ALA A 87 15.73 9.45 -13.09
C ALA A 87 14.95 9.49 -11.75
N LEU A 88 15.64 9.33 -10.62
CA LEU A 88 15.03 9.34 -9.30
C LEU A 88 14.46 10.73 -8.93
N LYS A 89 15.14 11.81 -9.32
CA LYS A 89 14.63 13.19 -9.17
C LYS A 89 13.36 13.42 -9.98
N LEU A 90 13.30 12.91 -11.22
CA LEU A 90 12.09 12.99 -12.05
C LEU A 90 10.93 12.24 -11.38
N ALA A 91 11.18 11.01 -10.92
CA ALA A 91 10.18 10.21 -10.20
C ALA A 91 9.66 10.96 -8.97
N ALA A 92 10.55 11.46 -8.11
CA ALA A 92 10.18 12.20 -6.91
C ALA A 92 9.29 13.41 -7.22
N ALA A 93 9.68 14.23 -8.22
CA ALA A 93 8.91 15.41 -8.61
C ALA A 93 7.50 15.07 -9.10
N ARG A 94 7.35 14.01 -9.89
CA ARG A 94 6.05 13.57 -10.43
C ARG A 94 5.15 12.98 -9.33
N ILE A 95 5.72 12.19 -8.42
CA ILE A 95 4.99 11.63 -7.26
C ILE A 95 4.52 12.78 -6.36
N GLU A 96 5.37 13.77 -6.11
CA GLU A 96 5.02 14.93 -5.29
C GLU A 96 3.90 15.77 -5.92
N ASP A 97 3.98 16.08 -7.22
CA ASP A 97 2.93 16.84 -7.94
C ASP A 97 1.58 16.12 -7.87
N TYR A 98 1.57 14.81 -8.09
CA TYR A 98 0.34 14.00 -8.01
C TYR A 98 -0.28 14.05 -6.61
N HIS A 99 0.53 13.81 -5.57
CA HIS A 99 0.03 13.73 -4.20
C HIS A 99 -0.40 15.08 -3.63
N LYS A 100 0.22 16.20 -4.05
CA LYS A 100 -0.24 17.57 -3.68
C LYS A 100 -1.70 17.82 -4.06
N ARG A 101 -2.20 17.19 -5.12
CA ARG A 101 -3.60 17.33 -5.58
C ARG A 101 -4.60 16.55 -4.73
N GLN A 102 -4.12 15.66 -3.83
CA GLN A 102 -4.96 14.86 -2.94
C GLN A 102 -5.23 15.54 -1.60
N ILE A 103 -4.59 16.68 -1.29
CA ILE A 103 -4.78 17.37 -0.01
C ILE A 103 -6.23 17.85 0.10
N PRO A 104 -6.98 17.39 1.12
CA PRO A 104 -8.37 17.77 1.28
C PRO A 104 -8.51 19.14 1.93
N ASN A 105 -9.64 19.80 1.66
CA ASN A 105 -9.97 21.10 2.26
C ASN A 105 -10.64 20.94 3.63
N ASN A 106 -10.37 21.87 4.54
CA ASN A 106 -11.19 22.09 5.71
C ASN A 106 -12.55 22.70 5.29
N ALA A 107 -13.59 22.41 6.07
CA ALA A 107 -14.90 23.01 5.82
C ALA A 107 -15.52 23.50 7.13
N PHE A 108 -16.24 24.63 7.03
CA PHE A 108 -17.00 25.24 8.13
C PHE A 108 -18.28 25.85 7.57
N TRP A 109 -19.40 25.60 8.21
CA TRP A 109 -20.70 26.17 7.84
C TRP A 109 -21.59 26.29 9.05
N THR A 110 -22.64 27.10 8.96
CA THR A 110 -23.71 27.17 9.93
C THR A 110 -24.97 26.55 9.33
N ASP A 111 -25.64 25.66 10.07
CA ASP A 111 -26.88 25.05 9.64
C ASP A 111 -28.12 25.95 9.91
N GLU A 112 -29.30 25.51 9.51
CA GLU A 112 -30.58 26.23 9.69
C GLU A 112 -30.96 26.43 11.16
N SER A 113 -30.42 25.62 12.07
CA SER A 113 -30.63 25.75 13.52
C SER A 113 -29.68 26.75 14.16
N GLY A 114 -28.68 27.24 13.43
CA GLY A 114 -27.64 28.13 13.92
C GLY A 114 -26.45 27.42 14.55
N VAL A 115 -26.32 26.11 14.31
CA VAL A 115 -25.17 25.32 14.77
C VAL A 115 -24.02 25.51 13.80
N GLU A 116 -22.85 25.92 14.29
CA GLU A 116 -21.61 26.01 13.53
C GLU A 116 -20.95 24.62 13.50
N LEU A 117 -20.83 24.05 12.31
CA LEU A 117 -20.28 22.73 12.07
C LEU A 117 -19.04 22.80 11.18
N GLY A 118 -18.15 21.81 11.31
CA GLY A 118 -17.00 21.77 10.42
C GLY A 118 -16.12 20.55 10.65
N TRP A 119 -15.08 20.50 9.84
CA TRP A 119 -13.96 19.59 10.05
C TRP A 119 -12.64 20.23 9.70
N ARG A 120 -11.61 19.74 10.37
CA ARG A 120 -10.23 20.14 10.13
C ARG A 120 -9.39 18.89 9.89
N TRP A 121 -8.59 18.92 8.83
CA TRP A 121 -7.57 17.93 8.56
C TRP A 121 -6.25 18.35 9.20
N SER A 122 -5.56 17.39 9.78
CA SER A 122 -4.23 17.59 10.36
C SER A 122 -3.39 16.35 10.16
N PRO A 123 -2.06 16.48 9.91
CA PRO A 123 -1.19 15.33 9.79
C PRO A 123 -1.09 14.53 11.09
N ILE A 124 -0.71 13.27 10.97
CA ILE A 124 -0.11 12.52 12.07
C ILE A 124 1.26 13.11 12.39
N THR A 125 1.78 12.85 13.60
CA THR A 125 3.06 13.46 14.01
C THR A 125 4.26 12.73 13.44
N ALA A 126 4.23 11.39 13.41
CA ALA A 126 5.34 10.56 12.94
C ALA A 126 4.85 9.38 12.11
N ALA A 127 5.58 9.06 11.03
CA ALA A 127 5.36 7.86 10.24
C ALA A 127 6.63 7.00 10.15
N GLY A 128 6.46 5.69 10.26
CA GLY A 128 7.48 4.68 10.05
C GLY A 128 7.29 4.02 8.69
N LEU A 129 8.34 4.00 7.89
CA LEU A 129 8.31 3.46 6.54
C LEU A 129 9.15 2.20 6.51
N TYR A 130 8.53 1.06 6.23
CA TYR A 130 9.25 -0.19 6.04
C TYR A 130 9.68 -0.32 4.58
N VAL A 131 10.97 -0.42 4.34
CA VAL A 131 11.53 -0.64 3.01
C VAL A 131 12.05 -2.06 2.92
N PRO A 132 11.54 -2.89 2.01
CA PRO A 132 12.02 -4.24 1.84
C PRO A 132 13.51 -4.26 1.46
N GLY A 133 14.26 -5.19 2.03
CA GLY A 133 15.61 -5.52 1.62
C GLY A 133 15.64 -6.92 1.01
N GLY A 134 16.79 -7.32 0.46
CA GLY A 134 16.99 -8.65 -0.12
C GLY A 134 17.62 -8.58 -1.51
N LEU A 135 17.20 -9.47 -2.41
CA LEU A 135 17.74 -9.57 -3.77
C LEU A 135 17.47 -8.33 -4.65
N ALA A 136 16.47 -7.55 -4.32
CA ALA A 136 16.17 -6.29 -4.99
C ALA A 136 16.08 -5.15 -3.98
N SER A 137 16.60 -3.99 -4.35
CA SER A 137 16.48 -2.75 -3.60
C SER A 137 15.42 -1.89 -4.28
N TYR A 138 14.52 -1.30 -3.48
CA TYR A 138 13.36 -0.58 -3.98
C TYR A 138 13.42 0.92 -3.63
N PRO A 139 14.26 1.73 -4.32
CA PRO A 139 14.28 3.18 -4.11
C PRO A 139 12.91 3.82 -4.45
N SER A 140 12.16 3.25 -5.40
CA SER A 140 10.80 3.68 -5.71
C SER A 140 9.86 3.55 -4.51
N SER A 141 9.94 2.44 -3.75
CA SER A 141 9.12 2.25 -2.56
C SER A 141 9.43 3.29 -1.46
N VAL A 142 10.68 3.78 -1.38
CA VAL A 142 11.01 4.90 -0.48
C VAL A 142 10.25 6.14 -0.90
N LEU A 143 10.31 6.54 -2.17
CA LEU A 143 9.60 7.72 -2.68
C LEU A 143 8.10 7.59 -2.50
N MET A 144 7.52 6.42 -2.85
CA MET A 144 6.08 6.17 -2.80
C MET A 144 5.51 6.18 -1.38
N ASN A 145 6.30 5.84 -0.37
CA ASN A 145 5.88 5.91 1.03
C ASN A 145 6.17 7.28 1.66
N ALA A 146 7.35 7.85 1.41
CA ALA A 146 7.80 9.07 2.11
C ALA A 146 7.18 10.36 1.54
N ILE A 147 7.05 10.48 0.21
CA ILE A 147 6.55 11.70 -0.41
C ILE A 147 5.10 12.02 0.00
N PRO A 148 4.12 11.09 -0.06
CA PRO A 148 2.76 11.40 0.39
C PRO A 148 2.70 11.76 1.88
N ALA A 149 3.53 11.15 2.74
CA ALA A 149 3.63 11.52 4.14
C ALA A 149 4.17 12.96 4.32
N LYS A 150 5.21 13.31 3.56
CA LYS A 150 5.77 14.69 3.58
C LYS A 150 4.79 15.72 3.04
N VAL A 151 4.10 15.42 1.95
CA VAL A 151 3.04 16.24 1.36
C VAL A 151 1.87 16.45 2.34
N ALA A 152 1.53 15.42 3.12
CA ALA A 152 0.53 15.53 4.19
C ALA A 152 0.98 16.46 5.34
N GLY A 153 2.28 16.74 5.46
CA GLY A 153 2.84 17.55 6.54
C GLY A 153 3.29 16.77 7.77
N VAL A 154 3.56 15.48 7.64
CA VAL A 154 4.14 14.66 8.73
C VAL A 154 5.50 15.23 9.12
N SER A 155 5.68 15.50 10.41
CA SER A 155 6.87 16.21 10.90
C SER A 155 8.09 15.33 11.10
N ARG A 156 7.90 14.00 11.30
CA ARG A 156 8.97 13.02 11.48
C ARG A 156 8.74 11.77 10.65
N LEU A 157 9.69 11.47 9.78
CA LEU A 157 9.70 10.26 8.95
C LEU A 157 10.90 9.37 9.32
N ALA A 158 10.63 8.17 9.78
CA ALA A 158 11.63 7.15 10.11
C ALA A 158 11.54 5.99 9.11
N ILE A 159 12.66 5.64 8.48
CA ILE A 159 12.74 4.47 7.61
C ILE A 159 13.46 3.34 8.33
N THR A 160 12.97 2.11 8.18
CA THR A 160 13.72 0.89 8.50
C THR A 160 14.00 0.14 7.20
N VAL A 161 15.28 -0.23 7.00
CA VAL A 161 15.74 -0.96 5.83
C VAL A 161 16.78 -2.00 6.25
N PRO A 162 16.60 -3.30 5.96
CA PRO A 162 17.60 -4.32 6.25
C PRO A 162 18.84 -4.12 5.37
N THR A 163 20.01 -4.41 5.94
CA THR A 163 21.32 -4.28 5.27
C THR A 163 22.09 -5.60 5.33
N PRO A 164 21.63 -6.68 4.67
CA PRO A 164 22.31 -7.97 4.72
C PRO A 164 23.79 -7.83 4.28
N ASP A 165 24.69 -8.48 5.06
CA ASP A 165 26.13 -8.42 4.81
C ASP A 165 26.69 -6.98 4.78
N ASP A 166 26.09 -6.06 5.53
CA ASP A 166 26.39 -4.60 5.55
C ASP A 166 26.28 -3.90 4.17
N LYS A 167 25.43 -4.43 3.30
CA LYS A 167 25.22 -3.87 1.97
C LYS A 167 23.91 -3.11 1.90
N ILE A 168 23.99 -1.88 1.42
CA ILE A 168 22.81 -1.07 1.09
C ILE A 168 22.97 -0.50 -0.31
N ASN A 169 21.87 -0.43 -1.05
CA ASN A 169 21.86 0.26 -2.32
C ASN A 169 21.89 1.79 -2.08
N PRO A 170 22.91 2.53 -2.58
CA PRO A 170 22.98 3.98 -2.44
C PRO A 170 21.73 4.73 -2.97
N LEU A 171 21.02 4.17 -3.96
CA LEU A 171 19.78 4.74 -4.46
C LEU A 171 18.65 4.80 -3.41
N VAL A 172 18.60 3.85 -2.48
CA VAL A 172 17.64 3.87 -1.37
C VAL A 172 17.90 5.07 -0.46
N LEU A 173 19.18 5.34 -0.17
CA LEU A 173 19.58 6.48 0.65
C LEU A 173 19.34 7.82 -0.06
N LEU A 174 19.61 7.88 -1.37
CA LEU A 174 19.30 9.06 -2.17
C LEU A 174 17.77 9.31 -2.23
N ALA A 175 16.96 8.26 -2.39
CA ALA A 175 15.51 8.38 -2.37
C ALA A 175 15.01 8.91 -1.02
N ALA A 176 15.57 8.42 0.10
CA ALA A 176 15.26 8.90 1.44
C ALA A 176 15.61 10.40 1.59
N GLN A 177 16.76 10.81 1.11
CA GLN A 177 17.18 12.23 1.11
C GLN A 177 16.23 13.10 0.27
N LEU A 178 15.91 12.68 -0.96
CA LEU A 178 15.04 13.42 -1.88
C LEU A 178 13.61 13.57 -1.34
N SER A 179 13.13 12.60 -0.56
CA SER A 179 11.79 12.62 0.03
C SER A 179 11.75 13.21 1.45
N GLY A 180 12.88 13.72 1.95
CA GLY A 180 12.93 14.43 3.24
C GLY A 180 12.73 13.51 4.45
N VAL A 181 13.29 12.31 4.41
CA VAL A 181 13.31 11.38 5.55
C VAL A 181 14.27 11.87 6.62
N ASP A 182 13.87 11.80 7.89
CA ASP A 182 14.63 12.34 9.01
C ASP A 182 15.56 11.28 9.66
N GLU A 183 15.17 10.01 9.62
CA GLU A 183 15.86 8.93 10.32
C GLU A 183 15.88 7.66 9.47
N ILE A 184 17.04 7.02 9.32
CA ILE A 184 17.18 5.75 8.58
C ILE A 184 17.87 4.73 9.48
N TYR A 185 17.23 3.56 9.68
CA TYR A 185 17.68 2.51 10.56
C TYR A 185 18.00 1.21 9.83
N ARG A 186 19.12 0.54 10.19
CA ARG A 186 19.58 -0.74 9.65
C ARG A 186 18.84 -1.92 10.29
N VAL A 187 17.53 -1.95 10.18
CA VAL A 187 16.71 -3.00 10.79
C VAL A 187 15.66 -3.45 9.80
N GLY A 188 15.49 -4.75 9.61
CA GLY A 188 14.47 -5.36 8.78
C GLY A 188 13.51 -6.25 9.57
N GLY A 189 12.61 -6.94 8.86
CA GLY A 189 11.73 -7.97 9.40
C GLY A 189 10.69 -7.50 10.43
N ALA A 190 10.11 -8.46 11.15
CA ALA A 190 9.09 -8.21 12.16
C ALA A 190 9.60 -7.34 13.33
N GLN A 191 10.89 -7.47 13.68
CA GLN A 191 11.50 -6.66 14.73
C GLN A 191 11.55 -5.17 14.38
N ALA A 192 11.71 -4.80 13.12
CA ALA A 192 11.63 -3.42 12.68
C ALA A 192 10.21 -2.84 12.89
N ILE A 193 9.18 -3.61 12.54
CA ILE A 193 7.78 -3.23 12.78
C ILE A 193 7.51 -3.08 14.28
N ALA A 194 8.01 -3.99 15.10
CA ALA A 194 7.88 -3.90 16.56
C ALA A 194 8.56 -2.65 17.13
N ALA A 195 9.78 -2.34 16.67
CA ALA A 195 10.51 -1.15 17.10
C ALA A 195 9.78 0.15 16.69
N LEU A 196 9.26 0.24 15.47
CA LEU A 196 8.46 1.39 15.02
C LEU A 196 7.16 1.54 15.83
N ALA A 197 6.55 0.43 16.28
CA ALA A 197 5.28 0.47 17.01
C ALA A 197 5.44 0.79 18.50
N TYR A 198 6.45 0.21 19.16
CA TYR A 198 6.61 0.29 20.61
C TYR A 198 7.75 1.22 21.05
N GLY A 199 8.68 1.48 20.16
CA GLY A 199 9.92 2.18 20.47
C GLY A 199 10.97 1.27 21.07
N THR A 200 12.22 1.72 21.05
CA THR A 200 13.39 1.19 21.74
C THR A 200 14.20 2.37 22.27
N GLU A 201 15.40 2.13 22.80
CA GLU A 201 16.29 3.20 23.25
C GLU A 201 16.70 4.13 22.08
N THR A 202 16.94 3.54 20.89
CA THR A 202 17.38 4.29 19.70
C THR A 202 16.21 4.70 18.80
N ILE A 203 15.19 3.87 18.63
CA ILE A 203 14.08 4.09 17.70
C ILE A 203 12.85 4.61 18.44
N LYS A 204 12.46 5.87 18.20
CA LYS A 204 11.23 6.43 18.77
C LYS A 204 10.01 5.84 18.07
N PRO A 205 8.91 5.53 18.80
CA PRO A 205 7.69 5.00 18.20
C PRO A 205 7.06 6.01 17.24
N VAL A 206 6.22 5.50 16.34
CA VAL A 206 5.50 6.29 15.33
C VAL A 206 3.99 6.13 15.47
N ASP A 207 3.23 7.00 14.81
CA ASP A 207 1.76 6.96 14.80
C ASP A 207 1.21 6.00 13.73
N LYS A 208 1.94 5.83 12.63
CA LYS A 208 1.55 4.94 11.52
C LYS A 208 2.77 4.28 10.88
N ILE A 209 2.63 3.01 10.51
CA ILE A 209 3.63 2.23 9.78
C ILE A 209 3.09 1.93 8.39
N THR A 210 3.87 2.24 7.35
CA THR A 210 3.54 1.94 5.94
C THR A 210 4.66 1.17 5.26
N GLY A 211 4.36 0.59 4.13
CA GLY A 211 5.30 -0.14 3.29
C GLY A 211 5.03 -1.64 3.20
N PRO A 212 5.32 -2.23 2.03
CA PRO A 212 5.17 -3.65 1.79
C PRO A 212 6.29 -4.46 2.47
N GLY A 213 6.05 -5.74 2.70
CA GLY A 213 7.04 -6.66 3.23
C GLY A 213 6.62 -8.12 3.06
N ASN A 214 7.48 -9.03 3.47
CA ASN A 214 7.20 -10.46 3.45
C ASN A 214 6.12 -10.87 4.48
N ALA A 215 5.77 -12.15 4.53
CA ALA A 215 4.76 -12.70 5.44
C ALA A 215 5.01 -12.33 6.93
N PHE A 216 6.27 -12.26 7.38
CA PHE A 216 6.60 -11.85 8.75
C PHE A 216 6.30 -10.38 9.00
N VAL A 217 6.58 -9.51 8.04
CA VAL A 217 6.26 -8.07 8.13
C VAL A 217 4.76 -7.85 8.09
N ALA A 218 4.04 -8.54 7.22
CA ALA A 218 2.58 -8.50 7.13
C ALA A 218 1.93 -8.96 8.45
N ALA A 219 2.39 -10.08 9.01
CA ALA A 219 1.92 -10.60 10.30
C ALA A 219 2.26 -9.63 11.45
N ALA A 220 3.44 -9.00 11.45
CA ALA A 220 3.82 -8.02 12.45
C ALA A 220 2.93 -6.77 12.38
N LYS A 221 2.69 -6.22 11.18
CA LYS A 221 1.77 -5.08 10.98
C LYS A 221 0.37 -5.41 11.51
N ARG A 222 -0.16 -6.60 11.23
CA ARG A 222 -1.45 -7.07 11.75
C ARG A 222 -1.48 -7.11 13.28
N GLN A 223 -0.42 -7.62 13.92
CA GLN A 223 -0.35 -7.78 15.38
C GLN A 223 -0.14 -6.47 16.13
N VAL A 224 0.49 -5.46 15.51
CA VAL A 224 0.69 -4.14 16.15
C VAL A 224 -0.47 -3.17 15.85
N PHE A 225 -1.39 -3.51 14.95
CA PHE A 225 -2.53 -2.67 14.63
C PHE A 225 -3.39 -2.41 15.89
N GLY A 226 -3.75 -1.16 16.11
CA GLY A 226 -4.41 -0.70 17.34
C GLY A 226 -3.46 -0.06 18.35
N LYS A 227 -2.18 -0.50 18.41
CA LYS A 227 -1.11 0.24 19.10
C LYS A 227 -0.58 1.36 18.19
N VAL A 228 -0.46 1.08 16.91
CA VAL A 228 -0.02 1.98 15.84
C VAL A 228 -0.95 1.80 14.64
N GLY A 229 -1.18 2.83 13.85
CA GLY A 229 -1.87 2.69 12.57
C GLY A 229 -1.02 1.95 11.54
N ILE A 230 -1.66 1.29 10.58
CA ILE A 230 -0.97 0.71 9.42
C ILE A 230 -1.63 1.20 8.13
N ASP A 231 -0.95 1.06 7.00
CA ASP A 231 -1.53 1.27 5.66
C ASP A 231 -2.49 0.13 5.31
N MET A 232 -1.94 -1.03 5.00
CA MET A 232 -2.68 -2.24 4.62
C MET A 232 -1.88 -3.50 4.97
N ILE A 233 -2.55 -4.65 4.88
CA ILE A 233 -1.88 -5.95 4.88
C ILE A 233 -1.67 -6.33 3.42
N ALA A 234 -0.44 -6.21 2.94
CA ALA A 234 -0.08 -6.57 1.58
C ALA A 234 0.09 -8.09 1.42
N GLY A 235 -0.54 -8.64 0.41
CA GLY A 235 -0.24 -9.98 -0.13
C GLY A 235 0.78 -9.90 -1.28
N PRO A 236 1.03 -11.01 -1.98
CA PRO A 236 1.80 -11.03 -3.22
C PRO A 236 1.19 -10.09 -4.27
N SER A 237 2.03 -9.48 -5.10
CA SER A 237 1.60 -8.54 -6.13
C SER A 237 0.79 -9.18 -7.24
N GLU A 238 -0.13 -8.43 -7.83
CA GLU A 238 -1.13 -8.93 -8.79
C GLU A 238 -1.27 -8.00 -9.99
N ILE A 239 -1.34 -8.56 -11.19
CA ILE A 239 -1.77 -7.84 -12.39
C ILE A 239 -2.93 -8.56 -13.08
N LEU A 240 -3.92 -7.80 -13.52
CA LEU A 240 -4.96 -8.21 -14.44
C LEU A 240 -4.90 -7.37 -15.70
N VAL A 241 -4.74 -8.03 -16.85
CA VAL A 241 -4.80 -7.38 -18.16
C VAL A 241 -6.12 -7.73 -18.83
N LEU A 242 -6.93 -6.72 -19.20
CA LEU A 242 -8.06 -6.87 -20.12
C LEU A 242 -7.60 -6.47 -21.50
N ALA A 243 -7.67 -7.40 -22.46
CA ALA A 243 -7.15 -7.19 -23.82
C ALA A 243 -8.17 -7.60 -24.88
N ASP A 244 -8.42 -6.71 -25.86
CA ASP A 244 -9.22 -7.02 -27.05
C ASP A 244 -8.34 -7.43 -28.24
N GLY A 245 -8.96 -7.72 -29.39
CA GLY A 245 -8.27 -8.10 -30.62
C GLY A 245 -7.36 -7.05 -31.22
N THR A 246 -7.39 -5.79 -30.75
CA THR A 246 -6.51 -4.69 -31.21
C THR A 246 -5.19 -4.66 -30.44
N SER A 247 -5.09 -5.43 -29.38
CA SER A 247 -3.94 -5.46 -28.47
C SER A 247 -2.73 -6.14 -29.12
N ARG A 248 -1.54 -5.73 -28.70
CA ARG A 248 -0.28 -6.34 -29.13
C ARG A 248 0.13 -7.49 -28.18
N PRO A 249 0.10 -8.76 -28.64
CA PRO A 249 0.39 -9.89 -27.75
C PRO A 249 1.80 -9.92 -27.21
N ASP A 250 2.78 -9.29 -27.90
CA ASP A 250 4.15 -9.17 -27.44
C ASP A 250 4.27 -8.22 -26.23
N TRP A 251 3.50 -7.14 -26.20
CA TRP A 251 3.45 -6.22 -25.06
C TRP A 251 2.76 -6.86 -23.86
N ILE A 252 1.55 -7.41 -24.05
CA ILE A 252 0.81 -8.09 -22.99
C ILE A 252 1.62 -9.19 -22.32
N ALA A 253 2.37 -9.98 -23.13
CA ALA A 253 3.22 -11.03 -22.57
C ALA A 253 4.32 -10.48 -21.66
N LEU A 254 4.86 -9.29 -21.95
CA LEU A 254 5.84 -8.62 -21.11
C LEU A 254 5.19 -8.00 -19.87
N ASP A 255 3.99 -7.42 -19.98
CA ASP A 255 3.26 -6.86 -18.85
C ASP A 255 2.87 -7.94 -17.83
N LEU A 256 2.46 -9.14 -18.29
CA LEU A 256 2.21 -10.29 -17.41
C LEU A 256 3.50 -10.81 -16.74
N LEU A 257 4.63 -10.76 -17.46
CA LEU A 257 5.92 -11.23 -16.95
C LEU A 257 6.62 -10.20 -16.06
N SER A 258 6.40 -8.89 -16.25
CA SER A 258 6.91 -7.86 -15.35
C SER A 258 6.38 -8.07 -13.93
N GLN A 259 5.12 -8.49 -13.79
CA GLN A 259 4.58 -8.86 -12.50
C GLN A 259 5.10 -10.21 -12.00
N ALA A 260 5.17 -11.21 -12.88
CA ALA A 260 5.60 -12.55 -12.51
C ALA A 260 7.06 -12.62 -12.03
N GLU A 261 7.93 -11.69 -12.47
CA GLU A 261 9.33 -11.66 -12.04
C GLU A 261 9.56 -11.06 -10.65
N HIS A 262 8.53 -10.40 -10.05
CA HIS A 262 8.64 -9.81 -8.72
C HIS A 262 8.83 -10.87 -7.62
N ASP A 263 7.99 -11.92 -7.62
CA ASP A 263 8.01 -12.98 -6.61
C ASP A 263 7.38 -14.25 -7.16
N GLU A 264 7.78 -15.42 -6.63
CA GLU A 264 7.21 -16.72 -7.01
C GLU A 264 5.70 -16.83 -6.75
N ASN A 265 5.17 -16.05 -5.80
CA ASN A 265 3.76 -16.00 -5.45
C ASN A 265 2.99 -14.89 -6.19
N ALA A 266 3.65 -14.05 -6.99
CA ALA A 266 2.97 -13.02 -7.79
C ALA A 266 1.93 -13.65 -8.72
N GLN A 267 0.84 -12.92 -9.03
CA GLN A 267 -0.24 -13.39 -9.89
C GLN A 267 -0.39 -12.53 -11.14
N SER A 268 -0.41 -13.17 -12.30
CA SER A 268 -0.62 -12.52 -13.59
C SER A 268 -1.82 -13.15 -14.29
N ILE A 269 -2.86 -12.35 -14.56
CA ILE A 269 -4.11 -12.80 -15.17
C ILE A 269 -4.36 -12.04 -16.46
N LEU A 270 -4.68 -12.75 -17.53
CA LEU A 270 -5.19 -12.17 -18.79
C LEU A 270 -6.68 -12.54 -18.95
N ILE A 271 -7.52 -11.56 -19.25
CA ILE A 271 -8.89 -11.77 -19.72
C ILE A 271 -9.01 -11.19 -21.13
N THR A 272 -9.53 -11.96 -22.07
CA THR A 272 -9.70 -11.52 -23.47
C THR A 272 -10.88 -12.21 -24.14
N ASP A 273 -11.50 -11.53 -25.10
CA ASP A 273 -12.52 -12.06 -26.00
C ASP A 273 -11.93 -12.63 -27.31
N SER A 274 -10.60 -12.57 -27.49
CA SER A 274 -9.91 -12.97 -28.72
C SER A 274 -9.12 -14.28 -28.55
N ASP A 275 -9.43 -15.30 -29.33
CA ASP A 275 -8.67 -16.53 -29.39
C ASP A 275 -7.25 -16.35 -29.93
N ASP A 276 -7.07 -15.37 -30.83
CA ASP A 276 -5.76 -15.08 -31.41
C ASP A 276 -4.83 -14.42 -30.37
N VAL A 277 -5.37 -13.54 -29.51
CA VAL A 277 -4.64 -12.98 -28.37
C VAL A 277 -4.22 -14.09 -27.43
N VAL A 278 -5.14 -14.99 -27.04
CA VAL A 278 -4.83 -16.15 -26.18
C VAL A 278 -3.65 -16.97 -26.71
N LYS A 279 -3.72 -17.39 -27.99
CA LYS A 279 -2.67 -18.22 -28.62
C LYS A 279 -1.35 -17.49 -28.71
N SER A 280 -1.38 -16.22 -29.11
CA SER A 280 -0.20 -15.42 -29.35
C SER A 280 0.51 -15.04 -28.05
N VAL A 281 -0.21 -14.62 -27.00
CA VAL A 281 0.34 -14.28 -25.69
C VAL A 281 1.01 -15.52 -25.06
N ARG A 282 0.36 -16.68 -25.07
CA ARG A 282 0.97 -17.93 -24.57
C ARG A 282 2.31 -18.22 -25.23
N LYS A 283 2.36 -18.11 -26.56
CA LYS A 283 3.61 -18.34 -27.31
C LYS A 283 4.69 -17.33 -26.94
N LYS A 284 4.32 -16.05 -26.78
CA LYS A 284 5.26 -14.97 -26.45
C LYS A 284 5.80 -15.11 -25.03
N ILE A 285 4.99 -15.48 -24.05
CA ILE A 285 5.44 -15.76 -22.68
C ILE A 285 6.52 -16.87 -22.68
N GLU A 286 6.29 -17.98 -23.36
CA GLU A 286 7.26 -19.09 -23.43
C GLU A 286 8.59 -18.68 -24.10
N VAL A 287 8.52 -17.77 -25.08
CA VAL A 287 9.73 -17.23 -25.72
C VAL A 287 10.49 -16.30 -24.78
N ASN A 288 9.79 -15.38 -24.12
CA ASN A 288 10.40 -14.39 -23.23
C ASN A 288 11.02 -15.04 -21.99
N LEU A 289 10.34 -16.02 -21.38
CA LEU A 289 10.84 -16.76 -20.22
C LEU A 289 12.20 -17.46 -20.45
N LYS A 290 12.63 -17.66 -21.69
CA LYS A 290 13.95 -18.25 -22.01
C LYS A 290 15.09 -17.22 -21.88
N ASN A 291 14.78 -15.92 -21.94
CA ASN A 291 15.74 -14.85 -22.07
C ASN A 291 15.79 -13.91 -20.84
N LEU A 292 14.89 -14.06 -19.89
CA LEU A 292 14.84 -13.22 -18.69
C LEU A 292 15.93 -13.62 -17.69
N SER A 293 16.56 -12.65 -17.06
CA SER A 293 17.54 -12.87 -15.98
C SER A 293 16.91 -13.53 -14.75
N ARG A 294 15.63 -13.22 -14.47
CA ARG A 294 14.83 -13.79 -13.37
C ARG A 294 13.86 -14.89 -13.87
N SER A 295 14.23 -15.59 -14.91
CA SER A 295 13.36 -16.58 -15.59
C SER A 295 12.81 -17.68 -14.67
N GLU A 296 13.57 -18.11 -13.67
CA GLU A 296 13.12 -19.16 -12.72
C GLU A 296 11.96 -18.66 -11.85
N ILE A 297 12.08 -17.46 -11.29
CA ILE A 297 11.03 -16.82 -10.47
C ILE A 297 9.79 -16.57 -11.33
N ALA A 298 9.97 -15.91 -12.48
CA ALA A 298 8.86 -15.58 -13.37
C ALA A 298 8.14 -16.84 -13.90
N ARG A 299 8.89 -17.91 -14.21
CA ARG A 299 8.33 -19.19 -14.66
C ARG A 299 7.54 -19.88 -13.57
N LYS A 300 8.05 -19.87 -12.33
CA LYS A 300 7.36 -20.46 -11.18
C LYS A 300 6.07 -19.71 -10.90
N SER A 301 6.13 -18.39 -10.78
CA SER A 301 4.97 -17.51 -10.60
C SER A 301 3.91 -17.75 -11.69
N TRP A 302 4.30 -17.70 -12.98
CA TRP A 302 3.40 -17.92 -14.09
C TRP A 302 2.78 -19.30 -14.11
N ASN A 303 3.55 -20.35 -13.82
CA ASN A 303 3.04 -21.72 -13.82
C ASN A 303 2.09 -22.02 -12.67
N ASP A 304 2.34 -21.46 -11.50
CA ASP A 304 1.59 -21.77 -10.28
C ASP A 304 0.40 -20.83 -10.07
N ASN A 305 0.54 -19.56 -10.45
CA ASN A 305 -0.43 -18.50 -10.17
C ASN A 305 -0.96 -17.77 -11.42
N GLY A 306 -0.38 -18.01 -12.60
CA GLY A 306 -0.82 -17.38 -13.84
C GLY A 306 -2.15 -17.93 -14.34
N ALA A 307 -2.98 -17.08 -14.97
CA ALA A 307 -4.23 -17.50 -15.57
C ALA A 307 -4.53 -16.76 -16.89
N ILE A 308 -5.19 -17.46 -17.81
CA ILE A 308 -5.79 -16.87 -19.00
C ILE A 308 -7.28 -17.24 -19.02
N ILE A 309 -8.14 -16.23 -19.10
CA ILE A 309 -9.59 -16.38 -19.08
C ILE A 309 -10.14 -15.88 -20.42
N LYS A 310 -10.70 -16.81 -21.21
CA LYS A 310 -11.45 -16.48 -22.44
C LYS A 310 -12.88 -16.17 -22.07
N VAL A 311 -13.37 -15.04 -22.55
CA VAL A 311 -14.76 -14.56 -22.36
C VAL A 311 -15.46 -14.35 -23.72
N PRO A 312 -16.80 -14.35 -23.77
CA PRO A 312 -17.54 -14.05 -24.98
C PRO A 312 -17.49 -12.56 -25.35
N ASP A 313 -17.45 -11.68 -24.36
CA ASP A 313 -17.51 -10.23 -24.51
C ASP A 313 -16.93 -9.50 -23.30
N PHE A 314 -16.84 -8.16 -23.38
CA PHE A 314 -16.32 -7.31 -22.32
C PHE A 314 -17.32 -7.05 -21.17
N ASP A 315 -18.60 -7.37 -21.30
CA ASP A 315 -19.54 -7.31 -20.17
C ASP A 315 -19.17 -8.38 -19.14
N VAL A 316 -18.88 -9.59 -19.60
CA VAL A 316 -18.36 -10.67 -18.75
C VAL A 316 -16.96 -10.34 -18.22
N ALA A 317 -16.07 -9.77 -19.07
CA ALA A 317 -14.73 -9.36 -18.64
C ALA A 317 -14.75 -8.39 -17.46
N ILE A 318 -15.60 -7.37 -17.52
CA ILE A 318 -15.77 -6.36 -16.47
C ILE A 318 -16.32 -6.99 -15.17
N GLU A 319 -17.33 -7.87 -15.29
CA GLU A 319 -17.86 -8.58 -14.12
C GLU A 319 -16.77 -9.38 -13.41
N LEU A 320 -15.99 -10.16 -14.16
CA LEU A 320 -14.88 -10.95 -13.62
C LEU A 320 -13.78 -10.05 -13.04
N SER A 321 -13.42 -8.97 -13.70
CA SER A 321 -12.44 -7.98 -13.20
C SER A 321 -12.88 -7.42 -11.85
N ASN A 322 -14.12 -6.96 -11.72
CA ASN A 322 -14.64 -6.44 -10.45
C ASN A 322 -14.69 -7.50 -9.34
N ARG A 323 -14.86 -8.78 -9.70
CA ARG A 323 -14.80 -9.90 -8.73
C ARG A 323 -13.38 -10.24 -8.34
N ILE A 324 -12.42 -10.18 -9.27
CA ILE A 324 -10.98 -10.35 -9.00
C ILE A 324 -10.50 -9.22 -8.10
N ALA A 325 -10.95 -7.99 -8.36
CA ALA A 325 -10.54 -6.77 -7.66
C ALA A 325 -9.00 -6.67 -7.56
N PRO A 326 -8.30 -6.60 -8.71
CA PRO A 326 -6.86 -6.71 -8.78
C PRO A 326 -6.15 -5.49 -8.16
N GLU A 327 -4.90 -5.68 -7.79
CA GLU A 327 -3.98 -4.60 -7.45
C GLU A 327 -3.77 -3.66 -8.65
N HIS A 328 -3.27 -4.22 -9.76
CA HIS A 328 -3.05 -3.51 -11.01
C HIS A 328 -4.04 -4.01 -12.07
N LEU A 329 -4.72 -3.09 -12.73
CA LEU A 329 -5.60 -3.38 -13.86
C LEU A 329 -5.14 -2.64 -15.10
N GLU A 330 -4.74 -3.36 -16.13
CA GLU A 330 -4.49 -2.80 -17.46
C GLU A 330 -5.70 -2.98 -18.38
N LEU A 331 -6.11 -1.90 -19.01
CA LEU A 331 -7.16 -1.89 -20.04
C LEU A 331 -6.50 -1.72 -21.41
N CYS A 332 -5.94 -2.81 -21.95
CA CYS A 332 -5.32 -2.87 -23.27
C CYS A 332 -6.39 -3.08 -24.36
N VAL A 333 -7.26 -2.11 -24.54
CA VAL A 333 -8.42 -2.18 -25.42
C VAL A 333 -8.56 -0.91 -26.27
N SER A 334 -9.41 -0.97 -27.28
CA SER A 334 -9.65 0.16 -28.22
C SER A 334 -10.34 1.37 -27.57
N ASP A 335 -11.17 1.19 -26.53
CA ASP A 335 -11.89 2.26 -25.82
C ASP A 335 -11.76 2.07 -24.29
N PRO A 336 -10.56 2.34 -23.73
CA PRO A 336 -10.27 2.06 -22.32
C PRO A 336 -11.05 2.96 -21.36
N GLU A 337 -11.32 4.22 -21.71
CA GLU A 337 -12.05 5.18 -20.87
C GLU A 337 -13.51 4.78 -20.68
N LYS A 338 -14.13 4.16 -21.69
CA LYS A 338 -15.49 3.63 -21.58
C LYS A 338 -15.55 2.44 -20.63
N LEU A 339 -14.58 1.52 -20.72
CA LEU A 339 -14.50 0.38 -19.83
C LEU A 339 -14.20 0.82 -18.39
N ALA A 340 -13.27 1.73 -18.19
CA ALA A 340 -12.85 2.22 -16.87
C ALA A 340 -14.03 2.74 -16.03
N LYS A 341 -15.03 3.38 -16.65
CA LYS A 341 -16.25 3.85 -15.96
C LYS A 341 -17.09 2.74 -15.34
N ARG A 342 -16.89 1.50 -15.75
CA ARG A 342 -17.61 0.31 -15.27
C ARG A 342 -16.79 -0.53 -14.28
N ILE A 343 -15.51 -0.21 -14.14
CA ILE A 343 -14.65 -0.85 -13.14
C ILE A 343 -14.89 -0.19 -11.78
N THR A 344 -15.24 -0.99 -10.80
CA THR A 344 -15.53 -0.54 -9.43
C THR A 344 -14.45 -0.96 -8.43
N ASN A 345 -13.69 -2.00 -8.76
CA ASN A 345 -12.74 -2.61 -7.84
C ASN A 345 -11.40 -2.85 -8.54
N ALA A 346 -10.47 -1.94 -8.35
CA ALA A 346 -9.06 -2.09 -8.74
C ALA A 346 -8.20 -1.16 -7.86
N GLY A 347 -6.97 -1.54 -7.55
CA GLY A 347 -6.02 -0.68 -6.84
C GLY A 347 -5.56 0.49 -7.70
N ALA A 348 -5.15 0.20 -8.94
CA ALA A 348 -4.85 1.19 -9.99
C ALA A 348 -5.37 0.71 -11.34
N ILE A 349 -5.69 1.64 -12.24
CA ILE A 349 -6.16 1.36 -13.60
C ILE A 349 -5.23 2.06 -14.61
N PHE A 350 -4.66 1.29 -15.52
CA PHE A 350 -3.78 1.73 -16.60
C PHE A 350 -4.55 1.72 -17.92
N LEU A 351 -4.65 2.87 -18.58
CA LEU A 351 -5.56 3.08 -19.70
C LEU A 351 -4.83 3.06 -21.04
N GLY A 352 -5.20 2.09 -21.89
CA GLY A 352 -4.76 2.01 -23.26
C GLY A 352 -3.42 1.31 -23.48
N HIS A 353 -3.12 1.02 -24.72
CA HIS A 353 -1.97 0.20 -25.14
C HIS A 353 -0.59 0.79 -24.80
N TRP A 354 -0.50 2.12 -24.55
CA TRP A 354 0.76 2.82 -24.28
C TRP A 354 1.04 3.03 -22.80
N THR A 355 0.26 2.41 -21.93
CA THR A 355 0.34 2.62 -20.48
C THR A 355 0.59 1.30 -19.76
N PRO A 356 1.80 0.72 -19.87
CA PRO A 356 2.14 -0.49 -19.12
C PRO A 356 2.15 -0.19 -17.61
N GLU A 357 1.75 -1.15 -16.81
CA GLU A 357 1.79 -1.08 -15.34
C GLU A 357 3.17 -0.66 -14.81
N ALA A 358 4.23 -1.27 -15.36
CA ALA A 358 5.61 -1.01 -14.95
C ALA A 358 6.02 0.48 -14.98
N VAL A 359 5.43 1.31 -15.85
CA VAL A 359 5.70 2.75 -15.82
C VAL A 359 5.05 3.42 -14.58
N GLY A 360 3.97 2.81 -14.06
CA GLY A 360 3.29 3.21 -12.84
C GLY A 360 4.17 3.05 -11.61
N ASP A 361 4.92 1.98 -11.55
CA ASP A 361 5.82 1.67 -10.45
C ASP A 361 6.94 2.70 -10.23
N TYR A 362 7.25 3.49 -11.25
CA TYR A 362 8.41 4.38 -11.19
C TYR A 362 8.10 5.87 -11.36
N VAL A 363 7.39 6.25 -12.42
CA VAL A 363 7.41 7.67 -12.87
C VAL A 363 6.07 8.29 -13.24
N THR A 364 4.95 7.57 -13.22
CA THR A 364 3.65 8.17 -13.58
C THR A 364 3.12 9.17 -12.56
N GLY A 365 3.44 8.98 -11.28
CA GLY A 365 3.04 9.84 -10.18
C GLY A 365 2.09 9.20 -9.16
N PRO A 366 1.03 8.45 -9.55
CA PRO A 366 0.23 7.65 -8.63
C PRO A 366 1.07 6.68 -7.81
N ASN A 367 0.57 6.32 -6.62
CA ASN A 367 1.28 5.43 -5.71
C ASN A 367 1.19 3.98 -6.15
N HIS A 368 2.28 3.24 -6.04
CA HIS A 368 2.33 1.82 -6.31
C HIS A 368 2.11 0.93 -5.06
N VAL A 369 1.97 1.51 -3.87
CA VAL A 369 1.56 0.75 -2.68
C VAL A 369 0.06 0.60 -2.73
N LEU A 370 -0.38 -0.51 -3.28
CA LEU A 370 -1.76 -0.76 -3.68
C LEU A 370 -2.39 -1.93 -2.89
N PRO A 371 -3.72 -1.99 -2.81
CA PRO A 371 -4.42 -3.07 -2.14
C PRO A 371 -4.35 -4.37 -2.94
N THR A 372 -3.77 -5.42 -2.34
CA THR A 372 -3.65 -6.77 -2.89
C THR A 372 -4.71 -7.72 -2.31
N ALA A 373 -4.73 -8.97 -2.74
CA ALA A 373 -5.60 -10.03 -2.21
C ALA A 373 -7.09 -9.63 -2.18
N ARG A 374 -7.53 -8.98 -3.25
CA ARG A 374 -8.90 -8.47 -3.43
C ARG A 374 -9.32 -7.39 -2.42
N SER A 375 -8.41 -6.78 -1.69
CA SER A 375 -8.74 -5.69 -0.78
C SER A 375 -9.11 -4.38 -1.49
N ALA A 376 -8.87 -4.26 -2.79
CA ALA A 376 -9.35 -3.15 -3.63
C ALA A 376 -10.90 -2.99 -3.61
N ARG A 377 -11.65 -3.98 -3.10
CA ARG A 377 -13.09 -3.87 -2.86
C ARG A 377 -13.46 -2.91 -1.73
N PHE A 378 -12.55 -2.59 -0.83
CA PHE A 378 -12.80 -1.78 0.37
C PHE A 378 -11.59 -0.90 0.80
N SER A 379 -10.47 -0.99 0.10
CA SER A 379 -9.26 -0.18 0.37
C SER A 379 -8.79 0.52 -0.90
N SER A 380 -8.15 1.64 -0.73
CA SER A 380 -7.45 2.39 -1.79
C SER A 380 -5.94 2.22 -1.66
N GLY A 381 -5.20 2.58 -2.71
CA GLY A 381 -3.76 2.71 -2.64
C GLY A 381 -3.31 3.79 -1.66
N LEU A 382 -2.05 3.71 -1.22
CA LEU A 382 -1.47 4.67 -0.29
C LEU A 382 -1.52 6.09 -0.87
N SER A 383 -1.94 7.02 -0.03
CA SER A 383 -2.20 8.40 -0.43
C SER A 383 -1.89 9.38 0.69
N VAL A 384 -2.03 10.66 0.43
CA VAL A 384 -1.94 11.73 1.45
C VAL A 384 -2.95 11.50 2.59
N MET A 385 -4.12 10.94 2.27
CA MET A 385 -5.20 10.69 3.24
C MET A 385 -4.78 9.70 4.34
N ASP A 386 -3.84 8.80 4.04
CA ASP A 386 -3.33 7.82 5.01
C ASP A 386 -2.55 8.47 6.15
N PHE A 387 -2.02 9.66 5.92
CA PHE A 387 -1.22 10.43 6.86
C PHE A 387 -1.97 11.60 7.49
N LEU A 388 -3.27 11.73 7.20
CA LEU A 388 -4.13 12.78 7.73
C LEU A 388 -5.19 12.25 8.68
N LYS A 389 -5.53 13.06 9.69
CA LYS A 389 -6.65 12.85 10.61
C LYS A 389 -7.69 13.93 10.39
N ARG A 390 -8.96 13.54 10.28
CA ARG A 390 -10.08 14.47 10.25
C ARG A 390 -10.66 14.64 11.64
N THR A 391 -10.59 15.86 12.21
CA THR A 391 -11.23 16.21 13.47
C THR A 391 -12.52 16.98 13.15
N THR A 392 -13.64 16.52 13.69
CA THR A 392 -14.93 17.19 13.59
C THR A 392 -15.01 18.33 14.60
N LEU A 393 -15.67 19.42 14.22
CA LEU A 393 -15.87 20.61 15.04
C LEU A 393 -17.36 20.93 15.09
N ALA A 394 -17.86 21.21 16.28
CA ALA A 394 -19.23 21.70 16.50
C ALA A 394 -19.19 22.82 17.53
N LYS A 395 -19.91 23.91 17.26
CA LYS A 395 -20.09 25.02 18.19
C LYS A 395 -21.55 25.47 18.18
N LEU A 396 -22.11 25.61 19.34
CA LEU A 396 -23.47 26.09 19.53
C LEU A 396 -23.45 27.44 20.23
N SER A 397 -24.30 28.35 19.76
CA SER A 397 -24.77 29.48 20.58
C SER A 397 -25.85 28.98 21.55
N ARG A 398 -26.21 29.80 22.53
CA ARG A 398 -27.34 29.49 23.43
C ARG A 398 -28.64 29.27 22.64
N ASP A 399 -28.91 30.11 21.65
CA ASP A 399 -30.13 30.02 20.83
C ASP A 399 -30.17 28.72 20.00
N ALA A 400 -29.03 28.31 19.43
CA ALA A 400 -28.92 27.04 18.73
C ALA A 400 -29.14 25.84 19.69
N LEU A 401 -28.57 25.91 20.91
CA LEU A 401 -28.78 24.86 21.90
C LEU A 401 -30.25 24.79 22.35
N LEU A 402 -30.94 25.91 22.52
CA LEU A 402 -32.35 25.91 22.86
C LEU A 402 -33.24 25.31 21.76
N LYS A 403 -32.84 25.40 20.50
CA LYS A 403 -33.58 24.78 19.38
C LYS A 403 -33.41 23.25 19.31
N ILE A 404 -32.19 22.73 19.46
CA ILE A 404 -31.92 21.28 19.26
C ILE A 404 -31.79 20.49 20.56
N GLY A 405 -31.46 21.17 21.67
CA GLY A 405 -31.21 20.57 22.98
C GLY A 405 -32.37 19.70 23.51
N PRO A 406 -33.65 20.14 23.42
CA PRO A 406 -34.80 19.31 23.89
C PRO A 406 -34.84 17.93 23.25
N SER A 407 -34.52 17.82 21.94
CA SER A 407 -34.47 16.51 21.25
C SER A 407 -33.34 15.65 21.78
N ALA A 408 -32.18 16.25 22.04
CA ALA A 408 -31.02 15.53 22.58
C ALA A 408 -31.29 15.02 24.02
N VAL A 409 -31.96 15.82 24.87
CA VAL A 409 -32.39 15.39 26.22
C VAL A 409 -33.33 14.21 26.12
N THR A 410 -34.33 14.27 25.21
CA THR A 410 -35.27 13.17 25.00
C THR A 410 -34.55 11.88 24.63
N LEU A 411 -33.58 11.94 23.69
CA LEU A 411 -32.82 10.77 23.27
C LEU A 411 -31.94 10.22 24.40
N ALA A 412 -31.24 11.10 25.13
CA ALA A 412 -30.40 10.69 26.26
C ALA A 412 -31.21 9.96 27.34
N ASN A 413 -32.42 10.47 27.66
CA ASN A 413 -33.32 9.81 28.62
C ASN A 413 -33.83 8.46 28.11
N SER A 414 -34.16 8.34 26.81
CA SER A 414 -34.56 7.09 26.18
C SER A 414 -33.48 6.02 26.20
N GLU A 415 -32.22 6.43 26.16
CA GLU A 415 -31.06 5.56 26.26
C GLU A 415 -30.62 5.27 27.71
N GLY A 416 -31.31 5.87 28.70
CA GLY A 416 -30.98 5.71 30.11
C GLY A 416 -29.70 6.46 30.53
N LEU A 417 -29.25 7.45 29.74
CA LEU A 417 -28.07 8.23 30.00
C LEU A 417 -28.39 9.55 30.69
N GLU A 418 -28.75 9.49 31.97
CA GLU A 418 -29.22 10.64 32.75
C GLU A 418 -28.25 11.84 32.74
N CYS A 419 -26.96 11.61 32.96
CA CYS A 419 -25.97 12.71 32.96
C CYS A 419 -25.84 13.39 31.61
N HIS A 420 -26.08 12.71 30.47
CA HIS A 420 -26.12 13.33 29.15
C HIS A 420 -27.31 14.31 29.07
N GLY A 421 -28.49 13.89 29.49
CA GLY A 421 -29.67 14.74 29.54
C GLY A 421 -29.49 15.96 30.45
N LEU A 422 -29.00 15.75 31.67
CA LEU A 422 -28.72 16.80 32.63
C LEU A 422 -27.67 17.82 32.12
N SER A 423 -26.60 17.33 31.51
CA SER A 423 -25.55 18.19 30.93
C SER A 423 -26.09 19.20 29.91
N ILE A 424 -27.13 18.80 29.16
CA ILE A 424 -27.78 19.67 28.17
C ILE A 424 -28.80 20.57 28.87
N SER A 425 -29.65 20.00 29.73
CA SER A 425 -30.74 20.73 30.42
C SER A 425 -30.23 21.90 31.29
N GLU A 426 -29.15 21.70 32.05
CA GLU A 426 -28.55 22.71 32.88
C GLU A 426 -28.05 23.92 32.06
N ARG A 427 -27.46 23.66 30.88
CA ARG A 427 -27.02 24.71 29.98
C ARG A 427 -28.18 25.52 29.36
N MET A 428 -29.31 24.83 29.09
CA MET A 428 -30.52 25.53 28.59
C MET A 428 -31.17 26.40 29.63
N GLN A 429 -31.09 26.03 30.93
CA GLN A 429 -31.65 26.78 32.04
C GLN A 429 -30.76 27.90 32.54
N SER A 430 -29.48 27.88 32.22
CA SER A 430 -28.52 28.90 32.64
C SER A 430 -28.83 30.27 32.03
N ASN A 431 -28.93 31.29 32.88
CA ASN A 431 -29.13 32.70 32.50
C ASN A 431 -27.80 33.46 32.37
N SER A 432 -26.66 32.77 32.48
CA SER A 432 -25.34 33.43 32.33
C SER A 432 -24.97 33.53 30.84
N ASP A 433 -24.71 34.74 30.41
CA ASP A 433 -24.11 35.06 29.10
C ASP A 433 -22.67 34.58 29.00
#